data_a4c2cdee96c00c4374cdbb896b55d4b0
#
_entry.id   a4c2cdee96c00c4374cdbb896b55d4b0
#
_cell.length_a   1.000
_cell.length_b   1.000
_cell.length_c   1.000
_cell.angle_alpha   90.00
_cell.angle_beta   90.00
_cell.angle_gamma   90.00
#
_symmetry.space_group_name_H-M   'P 1'
#
loop_
_entity.id
_entity.type
_entity.pdbx_description
1 polymer ?
#
loop_
_entity_poly.entity_id
_entity_poly.type
_entity_poly.pdbx_seq_one_letter_code
_entity_poly.pdbx_strand_id
1 'polypeptide(L)'
;ANFNAVVGKLKPGDLGIDAMHINLHKTFSTPHGGGGPGSGPVVFSNRLEKFCPTPLVKNIKGDFILVEDSNEKDLTKSFGRLNVFHGQMGMFVRAMSYMLSHGADGLKQVSEDAVLNANYLRASLSSHLTPAFDGFCMHEILFNDDFLKDTGVETLDFAKAMIDEGYHPMTIYFPLVIHGALLVEPTETE
;
A
#
# COMPACT_ATOMS: atom_id res chain seq x y z
N ALA A 1 -3.27 3.54 0.48
CA ALA A 1 -1.86 3.87 0.79
C ALA A 1 -1.06 2.59 1.01
N ASN A 2 0.17 2.57 0.50
CA ASN A 2 1.20 1.60 0.85
C ASN A 2 1.88 2.06 2.15
N PHE A 3 2.00 1.18 3.13
CA PHE A 3 2.59 1.48 4.44
C PHE A 3 3.97 0.85 4.64
N ASN A 4 4.53 0.19 3.64
CA ASN A 4 5.76 -0.61 3.77
C ASN A 4 6.95 0.15 4.34
N ALA A 5 7.06 1.46 4.11
CA ALA A 5 8.14 2.25 4.69
C ALA A 5 7.82 2.90 6.05
N VAL A 6 6.58 2.81 6.53
CA VAL A 6 6.13 3.69 7.63
C VAL A 6 5.43 2.99 8.79
N VAL A 7 5.14 1.69 8.67
CA VAL A 7 4.53 0.94 9.78
C VAL A 7 5.43 1.00 11.01
N GLY A 8 4.87 1.39 12.14
CA GLY A 8 5.62 1.55 13.38
C GLY A 8 6.59 2.73 13.44
N LYS A 9 6.66 3.54 12.37
CA LYS A 9 7.56 4.69 12.24
C LYS A 9 6.83 6.04 12.25
N LEU A 10 5.63 6.07 11.69
CA LEU A 10 4.88 7.29 11.46
C LEU A 10 3.42 7.12 11.83
N LYS A 11 2.84 8.15 12.44
CA LYS A 11 1.40 8.29 12.65
C LYS A 11 0.86 9.33 11.67
N PRO A 12 0.06 8.93 10.67
CA PRO A 12 -0.45 9.86 9.66
C PRO A 12 -1.25 11.04 10.25
N GLY A 13 -1.96 10.81 11.36
CA GLY A 13 -2.68 11.86 12.07
C GLY A 13 -1.79 12.99 12.60
N ASP A 14 -0.54 12.70 12.97
CA ASP A 14 0.41 13.71 13.46
C ASP A 14 0.87 14.64 12.33
N LEU A 15 0.67 14.23 11.06
CA LEU A 15 0.91 15.05 9.87
C LEU A 15 -0.33 15.84 9.41
N GLY A 16 -1.42 15.80 10.19
CA GLY A 16 -2.66 16.48 9.83
C GLY A 16 -3.50 15.77 8.77
N ILE A 17 -3.26 14.48 8.53
CA ILE A 17 -4.07 13.68 7.59
C ILE A 17 -5.40 13.32 8.23
N ASP A 18 -6.50 13.74 7.62
CA ASP A 18 -7.86 13.53 8.13
C ASP A 18 -8.51 12.22 7.68
N ALA A 19 -8.10 11.67 6.55
CA ALA A 19 -8.60 10.40 6.04
C ALA A 19 -7.50 9.64 5.29
N MET A 20 -7.45 8.32 5.49
CA MET A 20 -6.49 7.48 4.80
C MET A 20 -7.08 6.10 4.51
N HIS A 21 -6.95 5.67 3.28
CA HIS A 21 -7.19 4.29 2.88
C HIS A 21 -5.89 3.47 3.02
N ILE A 22 -5.95 2.35 3.71
CA ILE A 22 -4.81 1.45 3.93
C ILE A 22 -5.00 0.20 3.08
N ASN A 23 -4.10 -0.05 2.13
CA ASN A 23 -4.17 -1.23 1.29
C ASN A 23 -3.63 -2.46 2.04
N LEU A 24 -4.49 -3.41 2.40
CA LEU A 24 -4.07 -4.65 3.05
C LEU A 24 -3.20 -5.50 2.14
N HIS A 25 -3.48 -5.48 0.84
CA HIS A 25 -2.73 -6.23 -0.19
C HIS A 25 -1.35 -5.64 -0.53
N LYS A 26 -0.98 -4.50 0.04
CA LYS A 26 0.36 -3.90 -0.13
C LYS A 26 1.26 -4.14 1.08
N THR A 27 0.70 -4.11 2.29
CA THR A 27 1.50 -4.06 3.52
C THR A 27 1.19 -5.21 4.48
N PHE A 28 0.02 -5.87 4.37
CA PHE A 28 -0.45 -6.83 5.36
C PHE A 28 -0.72 -8.23 4.79
N SER A 29 0.09 -8.65 3.82
CA SER A 29 0.15 -10.03 3.31
C SER A 29 -1.19 -10.58 2.81
N THR A 30 -1.96 -9.78 2.08
CA THR A 30 -3.18 -10.24 1.43
C THR A 30 -3.06 -10.15 -0.09
N PRO A 31 -3.74 -11.00 -0.87
CA PRO A 31 -3.69 -10.93 -2.32
C PRO A 31 -4.45 -9.71 -2.85
N HIS A 32 -3.96 -9.11 -3.93
CA HIS A 32 -4.69 -8.14 -4.75
C HIS A 32 -5.59 -8.86 -5.77
N GLY A 33 -5.09 -9.95 -6.36
CA GLY A 33 -5.83 -10.83 -7.26
C GLY A 33 -6.46 -10.14 -8.47
N GLY A 34 -5.75 -9.18 -9.06
CA GLY A 34 -6.29 -8.36 -10.16
C GLY A 34 -7.42 -7.39 -9.72
N GLY A 35 -7.59 -7.18 -8.41
CA GLY A 35 -8.56 -6.26 -7.81
C GLY A 35 -9.70 -6.95 -7.04
N GLY A 36 -10.04 -8.22 -7.35
CA GLY A 36 -11.17 -8.92 -6.75
C GLY A 36 -11.09 -9.04 -5.23
N PRO A 37 -10.04 -9.63 -4.64
CA PRO A 37 -9.87 -9.75 -3.19
C PRO A 37 -9.24 -8.50 -2.55
N GLY A 38 -8.90 -7.47 -3.30
CA GLY A 38 -8.35 -6.23 -2.80
C GLY A 38 -9.22 -5.64 -1.68
N SER A 39 -8.60 -5.25 -0.58
CA SER A 39 -9.30 -4.76 0.60
C SER A 39 -8.46 -3.74 1.37
N GLY A 40 -9.11 -2.93 2.19
CA GLY A 40 -8.42 -2.00 3.06
C GLY A 40 -9.37 -1.12 3.86
N PRO A 41 -9.10 -0.92 5.14
CA PRO A 41 -9.85 0.02 5.95
C PRO A 41 -9.60 1.46 5.49
N VAL A 42 -10.60 2.29 5.67
CA VAL A 42 -10.44 3.74 5.63
C VAL A 42 -10.51 4.25 7.07
N VAL A 43 -9.45 4.92 7.50
CA VAL A 43 -9.39 5.53 8.83
C VAL A 43 -9.63 7.03 8.71
N PHE A 44 -10.30 7.59 9.72
CA PHE A 44 -10.68 9.00 9.75
C PHE A 44 -10.24 9.66 11.04
N SER A 45 -9.95 10.96 11.00
CA SER A 45 -9.87 11.79 12.20
C SER A 45 -11.27 12.01 12.80
N ASN A 46 -11.34 12.35 14.07
CA ASN A 46 -12.60 12.65 14.77
C ASN A 46 -13.43 13.75 14.07
N ARG A 47 -12.78 14.62 13.29
CA ARG A 47 -13.46 15.67 12.52
C ARG A 47 -14.41 15.11 11.45
N LEU A 48 -14.09 13.92 10.92
CA LEU A 48 -14.85 13.27 9.84
C LEU A 48 -15.83 12.21 10.35
N GLU A 49 -15.80 11.83 11.61
CA GLU A 49 -16.61 10.74 12.18
C GLU A 49 -18.11 10.85 11.80
N LYS A 50 -18.68 12.03 11.94
CA LYS A 50 -20.11 12.27 11.64
C LYS A 50 -20.49 12.18 10.15
N PHE A 51 -19.50 12.15 9.26
CA PHE A 51 -19.70 12.03 7.81
C PHE A 51 -19.48 10.61 7.30
N CYS A 52 -19.09 9.67 8.16
CA CYS A 52 -18.83 8.28 7.76
C CYS A 52 -20.03 7.66 7.05
N PRO A 53 -19.80 6.80 6.04
CA PRO A 53 -20.87 6.07 5.38
C PRO A 53 -21.48 5.02 6.34
N THR A 54 -22.67 4.55 5.98
CA THR A 54 -23.27 3.36 6.59
C THR A 54 -23.12 2.16 5.65
N PRO A 55 -23.14 0.90 6.15
CA PRO A 55 -23.20 0.53 7.57
C PRO A 55 -21.85 0.71 8.27
N LEU A 56 -21.89 0.86 9.58
CA LEU A 56 -20.68 0.81 10.42
C LEU A 56 -20.93 -0.03 11.67
N VAL A 57 -19.84 -0.59 12.22
CA VAL A 57 -19.90 -1.40 13.44
C VAL A 57 -19.63 -0.49 14.63
N LYS A 58 -20.54 -0.49 15.61
CA LYS A 58 -20.36 0.18 16.90
C LYS A 58 -20.20 -0.85 18.01
N ASN A 59 -19.31 -0.57 18.93
CA ASN A 59 -19.20 -1.31 20.19
C ASN A 59 -20.03 -0.59 21.25
N ILE A 60 -21.08 -1.24 21.74
CA ILE A 60 -21.94 -0.73 22.82
C ILE A 60 -21.80 -1.66 24.01
N LYS A 61 -21.02 -1.27 25.01
CA LYS A 61 -20.80 -2.01 26.27
C LYS A 61 -20.27 -3.44 26.08
N GLY A 62 -19.50 -3.68 25.03
CA GLY A 62 -18.94 -4.98 24.69
C GLY A 62 -19.67 -5.73 23.58
N ASP A 63 -20.88 -5.34 23.25
CA ASP A 63 -21.65 -5.89 22.13
C ASP A 63 -21.36 -5.11 20.85
N PHE A 64 -21.06 -5.82 19.78
CA PHE A 64 -20.87 -5.23 18.47
C PHE A 64 -22.18 -5.25 17.70
N ILE A 65 -22.67 -4.08 17.34
CA ILE A 65 -23.89 -3.92 16.55
C ILE A 65 -23.58 -3.28 15.20
N LEU A 66 -24.33 -3.68 14.19
CA LEU A 66 -24.28 -3.08 12.87
C LEU A 66 -25.30 -1.91 12.81
N VAL A 67 -24.79 -0.71 12.57
CA VAL A 67 -25.61 0.48 12.39
C VAL A 67 -25.81 0.70 10.91
N GLU A 68 -27.03 0.55 10.44
CA GLU A 68 -27.38 0.64 9.01
C GLU A 68 -28.10 1.93 8.64
N ASP A 69 -28.66 2.64 9.62
CA ASP A 69 -29.44 3.84 9.40
C ASP A 69 -28.67 5.12 9.78
N SER A 70 -28.71 6.10 8.90
CA SER A 70 -28.13 7.43 9.12
C SER A 70 -28.95 8.30 10.10
N ASN A 71 -30.11 7.85 10.55
CA ASN A 71 -30.96 8.57 11.51
C ASN A 71 -30.45 8.53 12.96
N GLU A 72 -29.40 7.75 13.25
CA GLU A 72 -28.73 7.82 14.55
C GLU A 72 -28.08 9.19 14.77
N LYS A 73 -28.19 9.69 16.00
CA LYS A 73 -27.74 11.06 16.38
C LYS A 73 -26.30 11.37 15.95
N ASP A 74 -25.42 10.36 15.94
CA ASP A 74 -24.00 10.51 15.61
C ASP A 74 -23.73 10.50 14.10
N LEU A 75 -24.70 10.09 13.29
CA LEU A 75 -24.57 9.93 11.83
C LEU A 75 -25.44 10.90 11.02
N THR A 76 -25.93 11.97 11.65
CA THR A 76 -26.87 12.93 11.01
C THR A 76 -26.30 13.63 9.77
N LYS A 77 -24.99 13.56 9.55
CA LYS A 77 -24.30 14.10 8.37
C LYS A 77 -23.71 13.02 7.48
N SER A 78 -23.98 11.76 7.77
CA SER A 78 -23.58 10.65 6.89
C SER A 78 -24.20 10.85 5.50
N PHE A 79 -23.44 10.54 4.46
CA PHE A 79 -23.97 10.52 3.10
C PHE A 79 -24.71 9.20 2.76
N GLY A 80 -24.86 8.31 3.76
CA GLY A 80 -25.61 7.07 3.63
C GLY A 80 -24.75 5.87 3.23
N ARG A 81 -25.40 4.87 2.64
CA ARG A 81 -24.80 3.61 2.26
C ARG A 81 -24.05 3.73 0.92
N LEU A 82 -22.78 3.36 0.90
CA LEU A 82 -21.98 3.28 -0.32
C LEU A 82 -22.26 2.00 -1.12
N ASN A 83 -22.39 0.87 -0.40
CA ASN A 83 -22.53 -0.45 -1.00
C ASN A 83 -23.32 -1.38 -0.07
N VAL A 84 -23.83 -2.47 -0.60
CA VAL A 84 -24.45 -3.57 0.18
C VAL A 84 -23.43 -4.58 0.67
N PHE A 85 -22.17 -4.41 0.33
CA PHE A 85 -21.06 -5.29 0.67
C PHE A 85 -20.30 -4.76 1.88
N HIS A 86 -19.95 -5.64 2.84
CA HIS A 86 -19.31 -5.29 4.11
C HIS A 86 -17.79 -5.46 4.10
N GLY A 87 -17.20 -5.80 2.99
CA GLY A 87 -15.76 -6.00 2.81
C GLY A 87 -15.36 -7.47 2.71
N GLN A 88 -14.09 -7.69 2.39
CA GLN A 88 -13.49 -9.01 2.19
C GLN A 88 -13.04 -9.60 3.54
N MET A 89 -13.95 -10.23 4.29
CA MET A 89 -13.67 -10.75 5.63
C MET A 89 -12.47 -11.71 5.67
N GLY A 90 -12.30 -12.56 4.66
CA GLY A 90 -11.12 -13.43 4.55
C GLY A 90 -9.81 -12.66 4.50
N MET A 91 -9.80 -11.48 3.88
CA MET A 91 -8.61 -10.61 3.82
C MET A 91 -8.36 -9.92 5.17
N PHE A 92 -9.40 -9.58 5.90
CA PHE A 92 -9.24 -9.03 7.26
C PHE A 92 -8.60 -10.04 8.20
N VAL A 93 -9.02 -11.31 8.13
CA VAL A 93 -8.45 -12.40 8.92
C VAL A 93 -6.98 -12.64 8.54
N ARG A 94 -6.65 -12.64 7.26
CA ARG A 94 -5.25 -12.78 6.78
C ARG A 94 -4.37 -11.65 7.30
N ALA A 95 -4.80 -10.40 7.12
CA ALA A 95 -4.06 -9.24 7.60
C ALA A 95 -3.88 -9.26 9.13
N MET A 96 -4.92 -9.63 9.87
CA MET A 96 -4.85 -9.80 11.32
C MET A 96 -3.84 -10.89 11.72
N SER A 97 -3.85 -12.04 11.04
CA SER A 97 -2.91 -13.13 11.29
C SER A 97 -1.47 -12.69 11.05
N TYR A 98 -1.22 -11.97 9.96
CA TYR A 98 0.08 -11.38 9.65
C TYR A 98 0.54 -10.41 10.75
N MET A 99 -0.32 -9.48 11.16
CA MET A 99 0.00 -8.54 12.23
C MET A 99 0.28 -9.23 13.57
N LEU A 100 -0.50 -10.26 13.91
CA LEU A 100 -0.30 -11.03 15.14
C LEU A 100 0.99 -11.86 15.12
N SER A 101 1.36 -12.42 13.96
CA SER A 101 2.60 -13.21 13.84
C SER A 101 3.87 -12.36 13.99
N HIS A 102 3.82 -11.09 13.58
CA HIS A 102 4.96 -10.17 13.68
C HIS A 102 5.00 -9.42 15.01
N GLY A 103 3.85 -9.11 15.59
CA GLY A 103 3.75 -8.20 16.72
C GLY A 103 4.20 -6.77 16.38
N ALA A 104 4.26 -5.92 17.39
CA ALA A 104 4.60 -4.50 17.19
C ALA A 104 6.05 -4.31 16.70
N ASP A 105 6.99 -5.02 17.29
CA ASP A 105 8.41 -4.91 16.93
C ASP A 105 8.70 -5.49 15.55
N GLY A 106 8.08 -6.63 15.22
CA GLY A 106 8.23 -7.24 13.90
C GLY A 106 7.63 -6.38 12.79
N LEU A 107 6.47 -5.74 12.99
CA LEU A 107 5.90 -4.82 12.01
C LEU A 107 6.78 -3.59 11.78
N LYS A 108 7.44 -3.09 12.84
CA LYS A 108 8.42 -2.01 12.69
C LYS A 108 9.64 -2.48 11.91
N GLN A 109 10.12 -3.68 12.19
CA GLN A 109 11.26 -4.29 11.49
C GLN A 109 10.97 -4.48 10.01
N VAL A 110 9.76 -4.94 9.64
CA VAL A 110 9.30 -5.04 8.24
C VAL A 110 9.51 -3.73 7.47
N SER A 111 9.17 -2.59 8.07
CA SER A 111 9.39 -1.29 7.43
C SER A 111 10.86 -0.94 7.28
N GLU A 112 11.68 -1.27 8.26
CA GLU A 112 13.14 -1.03 8.23
C GLU A 112 13.79 -1.88 7.14
N ASP A 113 13.43 -3.15 7.06
CA ASP A 113 13.95 -4.09 6.07
C ASP A 113 13.52 -3.71 4.64
N ALA A 114 12.27 -3.33 4.44
CA ALA A 114 11.80 -2.87 3.13
C ALA A 114 12.59 -1.66 2.61
N VAL A 115 12.86 -0.68 3.48
CA VAL A 115 13.67 0.49 3.11
C VAL A 115 15.13 0.12 2.89
N LEU A 116 15.69 -0.77 3.71
CA LEU A 116 17.06 -1.26 3.55
C LEU A 116 17.23 -2.00 2.22
N ASN A 117 16.33 -2.93 1.91
CA ASN A 117 16.36 -3.72 0.67
C ASN A 117 16.25 -2.83 -0.56
N ALA A 118 15.34 -1.84 -0.55
CA ALA A 118 15.21 -0.89 -1.64
C ALA A 118 16.51 -0.11 -1.89
N ASN A 119 17.15 0.40 -0.84
CA ASN A 119 18.40 1.15 -0.97
C ASN A 119 19.58 0.24 -1.34
N TYR A 120 19.60 -1.01 -0.88
CA TYR A 120 20.60 -2.00 -1.30
C TYR A 120 20.49 -2.27 -2.81
N LEU A 121 19.28 -2.57 -3.31
CA LEU A 121 19.06 -2.76 -4.75
C LEU A 121 19.41 -1.52 -5.55
N ARG A 122 19.04 -0.33 -5.07
CA ARG A 122 19.44 0.91 -5.72
C ARG A 122 20.95 1.00 -5.87
N ALA A 123 21.70 0.78 -4.81
CA ALA A 123 23.15 0.83 -4.84
C ALA A 123 23.76 -0.23 -5.78
N SER A 124 23.23 -1.45 -5.72
CA SER A 124 23.73 -2.58 -6.52
C SER A 124 23.44 -2.44 -8.01
N LEU A 125 22.31 -1.85 -8.39
CA LEU A 125 21.86 -1.74 -9.78
C LEU A 125 22.22 -0.41 -10.44
N SER A 126 22.68 0.60 -9.70
CA SER A 126 22.98 1.93 -10.27
C SER A 126 24.08 1.95 -11.34
N SER A 127 24.87 0.92 -11.45
CA SER A 127 25.85 0.76 -12.54
C SER A 127 25.22 0.24 -13.84
N HIS A 128 24.02 -0.28 -13.79
CA HIS A 128 23.31 -0.90 -14.92
C HIS A 128 22.00 -0.18 -15.29
N LEU A 129 21.29 0.30 -14.28
CA LEU A 129 20.03 1.02 -14.41
C LEU A 129 20.23 2.46 -13.94
N THR A 130 19.55 3.40 -14.57
CA THR A 130 19.67 4.83 -14.24
C THR A 130 18.63 5.22 -13.19
N PRO A 131 19.01 5.49 -11.92
CA PRO A 131 18.06 6.01 -10.93
C PRO A 131 17.47 7.35 -11.39
N ALA A 132 16.15 7.51 -11.25
CA ALA A 132 15.47 8.73 -11.66
C ALA A 132 15.78 9.94 -10.75
N PHE A 133 16.19 9.67 -9.50
CA PHE A 133 16.54 10.68 -8.51
C PHE A 133 17.79 10.29 -7.73
N ASP A 134 18.53 11.31 -7.29
CA ASP A 134 19.66 11.13 -6.38
C ASP A 134 19.20 10.88 -4.93
N GLY A 135 20.13 10.36 -4.10
CA GLY A 135 19.91 10.17 -2.69
C GLY A 135 19.25 8.84 -2.33
N PHE A 136 18.82 8.71 -1.08
CA PHE A 136 18.15 7.52 -0.59
C PHE A 136 16.68 7.50 -1.02
N CYS A 137 16.17 6.29 -1.26
CA CYS A 137 14.73 6.04 -1.44
C CYS A 137 14.09 5.48 -0.17
N MET A 138 12.77 5.45 -0.14
CA MET A 138 12.02 4.72 0.87
C MET A 138 11.96 3.23 0.49
N HIS A 139 10.80 2.63 0.43
CA HIS A 139 10.63 1.21 0.11
C HIS A 139 10.53 0.89 -1.39
N GLU A 140 10.60 1.89 -2.24
CA GLU A 140 10.52 1.78 -3.70
C GLU A 140 11.69 2.52 -4.36
N ILE A 141 12.26 1.91 -5.40
CA ILE A 141 13.30 2.53 -6.22
C ILE A 141 12.67 2.90 -7.56
N LEU A 142 12.91 4.12 -8.01
CA LEU A 142 12.49 4.56 -9.33
C LEU A 142 13.71 4.67 -10.25
N PHE A 143 13.68 3.91 -11.34
CA PHE A 143 14.62 4.05 -12.45
C PHE A 143 13.90 4.66 -13.66
N ASN A 144 14.64 5.34 -14.52
CA ASN A 144 14.20 5.74 -15.84
C ASN A 144 14.76 4.80 -16.90
N ASP A 145 14.40 5.02 -18.16
CA ASP A 145 14.84 4.20 -19.30
C ASP A 145 16.09 4.71 -20.02
N ASP A 146 16.85 5.64 -19.45
CA ASP A 146 18.07 6.16 -20.08
C ASP A 146 19.11 5.06 -20.40
N PHE A 147 19.14 3.98 -19.61
CA PHE A 147 20.03 2.84 -19.86
C PHE A 147 19.65 2.03 -21.11
N LEU A 148 18.44 2.17 -21.63
CA LEU A 148 17.95 1.53 -22.86
C LEU A 148 18.14 2.43 -24.11
N LYS A 149 18.62 3.65 -23.92
CA LYS A 149 18.76 4.62 -24.98
C LYS A 149 19.66 4.09 -26.11
N ASP A 150 19.22 4.30 -27.35
CA ASP A 150 19.90 3.87 -28.57
C ASP A 150 20.04 2.34 -28.75
N THR A 151 19.41 1.53 -27.91
CA THR A 151 19.41 0.06 -28.02
C THR A 151 18.30 -0.48 -28.92
N GLY A 152 17.24 0.29 -29.14
CA GLY A 152 16.01 -0.18 -29.79
C GLY A 152 15.11 -1.03 -28.88
N VAL A 153 15.42 -1.12 -27.58
CA VAL A 153 14.65 -1.82 -26.56
C VAL A 153 13.85 -0.80 -25.75
N GLU A 154 12.60 -1.09 -25.51
CA GLU A 154 11.71 -0.24 -24.68
C GLU A 154 11.54 -0.81 -23.27
N THR A 155 11.03 0.02 -22.35
CA THR A 155 10.70 -0.38 -20.97
C THR A 155 9.81 -1.63 -20.92
N LEU A 156 8.84 -1.75 -21.84
CA LEU A 156 7.95 -2.91 -21.91
C LEU A 156 8.72 -4.19 -22.29
N ASP A 157 9.69 -4.10 -23.18
CA ASP A 157 10.50 -5.26 -23.58
C ASP A 157 11.37 -5.72 -22.41
N PHE A 158 11.95 -4.77 -21.67
CA PHE A 158 12.69 -5.08 -20.45
C PHE A 158 11.81 -5.80 -19.42
N ALA A 159 10.59 -5.31 -19.18
CA ALA A 159 9.65 -5.96 -18.26
C ALA A 159 9.28 -7.38 -18.71
N LYS A 160 9.10 -7.61 -20.02
CA LYS A 160 8.85 -8.96 -20.57
C LYS A 160 10.06 -9.88 -20.38
N ALA A 161 11.27 -9.38 -20.59
CA ALA A 161 12.49 -10.14 -20.36
C ALA A 161 12.62 -10.56 -18.88
N MET A 162 12.24 -9.70 -17.94
CA MET A 162 12.19 -10.07 -16.52
C MET A 162 11.23 -11.24 -16.26
N ILE A 163 10.07 -11.26 -16.93
CA ILE A 163 9.13 -12.39 -16.82
C ILE A 163 9.75 -13.68 -17.38
N ASP A 164 10.43 -13.59 -18.52
CA ASP A 164 11.08 -14.75 -19.14
C ASP A 164 12.19 -15.34 -18.24
N GLU A 165 12.85 -14.50 -17.45
CA GLU A 165 13.84 -14.92 -16.44
C GLU A 165 13.20 -15.38 -15.11
N GLY A 166 11.87 -15.39 -15.02
CA GLY A 166 11.14 -15.89 -13.84
C GLY A 166 10.91 -14.87 -12.73
N TYR A 167 11.19 -13.60 -12.96
CA TYR A 167 10.93 -12.54 -12.01
C TYR A 167 9.54 -11.94 -12.18
N HIS A 168 8.94 -11.49 -11.08
CA HIS A 168 7.75 -10.64 -11.15
C HIS A 168 8.17 -9.27 -11.70
N PRO A 169 7.55 -8.78 -12.80
CA PRO A 169 7.93 -7.50 -13.37
C PRO A 169 7.53 -6.36 -12.44
N MET A 170 8.36 -5.34 -12.39
CA MET A 170 8.08 -4.12 -11.65
C MET A 170 6.89 -3.36 -12.26
N THR A 171 6.38 -2.37 -11.55
CA THR A 171 5.44 -1.38 -12.12
C THR A 171 6.17 -0.53 -13.16
N ILE A 172 5.67 -0.51 -14.38
CA ILE A 172 6.25 0.28 -15.47
C ILE A 172 5.38 1.48 -15.85
N TYR A 173 6.02 2.51 -16.46
CA TYR A 173 5.37 3.75 -16.90
C TYR A 173 4.65 4.52 -15.78
N PHE A 174 5.08 4.34 -14.55
CA PHE A 174 4.59 5.05 -13.38
C PHE A 174 5.74 5.37 -12.40
N PRO A 175 5.79 6.61 -11.85
CA PRO A 175 4.88 7.74 -12.06
C PRO A 175 5.05 8.40 -13.44
N LEU A 176 3.99 9.00 -13.96
CA LEU A 176 3.95 9.58 -15.32
C LEU A 176 4.92 10.75 -15.54
N VAL A 177 5.49 11.30 -14.48
CA VAL A 177 6.48 12.40 -14.55
C VAL A 177 7.87 11.94 -14.97
N ILE A 178 8.11 10.61 -14.98
CA ILE A 178 9.36 10.00 -15.40
C ILE A 178 9.11 9.20 -16.67
N HIS A 179 9.87 9.51 -17.72
CA HIS A 179 9.82 8.74 -18.96
C HIS A 179 10.33 7.31 -18.74
N GLY A 180 9.67 6.33 -19.33
CA GLY A 180 10.07 4.93 -19.25
C GLY A 180 10.21 4.38 -17.83
N ALA A 181 9.48 4.95 -16.87
CA ALA A 181 9.61 4.65 -15.45
C ALA A 181 9.54 3.17 -15.12
N LEU A 182 10.44 2.71 -14.26
CA LEU A 182 10.53 1.39 -13.67
C LEU A 182 10.49 1.56 -12.14
N LEU A 183 9.35 1.25 -11.52
CA LEU A 183 9.18 1.37 -10.07
C LEU A 183 9.32 -0.01 -9.42
N VAL A 184 10.43 -0.22 -8.73
CA VAL A 184 10.80 -1.50 -8.11
C VAL A 184 10.55 -1.46 -6.62
N GLU A 185 9.80 -2.42 -6.11
CA GLU A 185 9.51 -2.60 -4.69
C GLU A 185 9.95 -4.00 -4.24
N PRO A 186 11.12 -4.14 -3.58
CA PRO A 186 11.61 -5.45 -3.15
C PRO A 186 10.92 -6.00 -1.90
N THR A 187 10.22 -5.17 -1.15
CA THR A 187 9.58 -5.51 0.13
C THR A 187 10.56 -5.95 1.23
N GLU A 188 10.04 -6.58 2.31
CA GLU A 188 10.83 -7.08 3.44
C GLU A 188 11.34 -8.52 3.24
N THR A 189 10.85 -9.20 2.22
CA THR A 189 11.10 -10.64 2.00
C THR A 189 12.16 -10.95 0.96
N GLU A 190 12.70 -9.94 0.28
CA GLU A 190 13.67 -10.09 -0.80
C GLU A 190 15.14 -10.04 -0.32
#